data_40c91229c6fc7c2542e8a24afd0412c9
#
_entry.id   40c91229c6fc7c2542e8a24afd0412c9
#
_cell.length_a   1.000
_cell.length_b   1.000
_cell.length_c   1.000
_cell.angle_alpha   90.00
_cell.angle_beta   90.00
_cell.angle_gamma   90.00
#
_symmetry.space_group_name_H-M   'P 1'
#
loop_
_entity.id
_entity.type
_entity.pdbx_description
1 polymer ?
#
loop_
_entity_poly.entity_id
_entity_poly.type
_entity_poly.pdbx_seq_one_letter_code
_entity_poly.pdbx_strand_id
1 'polypeptide(L)'
;QPWSTGKVGLLGISYYGIMQWAAAALQPPHLTAICPFEGCFDHYREWSRHGGIVTEMPYKWAPQQVEGVQYGLGSRGRISSINGTQVSGDIDLSDDELSENRIYIGTDSVNHEFIDEFYLSHTPDVGKVTVPVLSCGNWGGNALHLRGNVEGFLRAGSKKKFLEIHGLEHFTEFYTEYGRKMQKAFFDHYLKGEDTWHQAPVHLR
;
A
#
# COMPACT_ATOMS: atom_id res chain seq x y z
N GLN A 1 -21.43 -13.44 -5.12
CA GLN A 1 -22.62 -13.26 -4.27
C GLN A 1 -23.74 -12.60 -5.08
N PRO A 2 -25.03 -12.94 -4.86
CA PRO A 2 -26.13 -12.40 -5.66
C PRO A 2 -26.30 -10.87 -5.60
N TRP A 3 -25.80 -10.24 -4.55
CA TRP A 3 -25.83 -8.78 -4.37
C TRP A 3 -24.63 -8.05 -5.03
N SER A 4 -23.62 -8.78 -5.49
CA SER A 4 -22.42 -8.19 -6.07
C SER A 4 -22.64 -7.82 -7.54
N THR A 5 -22.15 -6.65 -7.93
CA THR A 5 -22.08 -6.24 -9.36
C THR A 5 -21.01 -6.99 -10.15
N GLY A 6 -20.17 -7.79 -9.49
CA GLY A 6 -19.00 -8.43 -10.07
C GLY A 6 -17.78 -7.49 -10.23
N LYS A 7 -17.89 -6.22 -9.85
CA LYS A 7 -16.80 -5.24 -9.92
C LYS A 7 -16.16 -5.06 -8.56
N VAL A 8 -14.83 -5.05 -8.51
CA VAL A 8 -14.04 -4.90 -7.29
C VAL A 8 -13.17 -3.63 -7.39
N GLY A 9 -13.17 -2.85 -6.33
CA GLY A 9 -12.25 -1.72 -6.15
C GLY A 9 -11.29 -2.00 -4.99
N LEU A 10 -10.06 -1.51 -5.07
CA LEU A 10 -9.09 -1.55 -3.97
C LEU A 10 -8.90 -0.15 -3.40
N LEU A 11 -8.91 -0.06 -2.08
CA LEU A 11 -8.78 1.18 -1.32
C LEU A 11 -7.94 0.93 -0.08
N GLY A 12 -7.04 1.84 0.24
CA GLY A 12 -6.25 1.76 1.47
C GLY A 12 -5.04 2.67 1.46
N ILE A 13 -4.47 2.86 2.65
CA ILE A 13 -3.35 3.75 2.91
C ILE A 13 -2.09 2.92 3.13
N SER A 14 -0.91 3.45 2.74
CA SER A 14 0.41 2.93 3.08
C SER A 14 0.57 1.49 2.57
N TYR A 15 0.76 0.53 3.44
CA TYR A 15 0.87 -0.88 3.10
C TYR A 15 -0.30 -1.38 2.22
N TYR A 16 -1.52 -0.99 2.55
CA TYR A 16 -2.70 -1.31 1.75
C TYR A 16 -2.76 -0.52 0.42
N GLY A 17 -2.08 0.61 0.31
CA GLY A 17 -1.86 1.34 -0.93
C GLY A 17 -0.80 0.67 -1.81
N ILE A 18 0.33 0.27 -1.20
CA ILE A 18 1.43 -0.46 -1.86
C ILE A 18 0.91 -1.73 -2.57
N MET A 19 0.15 -2.53 -1.84
CA MET A 19 -0.35 -3.81 -2.37
C MET A 19 -1.34 -3.65 -3.52
N GLN A 20 -1.96 -2.48 -3.69
CA GLN A 20 -2.85 -2.24 -4.83
C GLN A 20 -2.11 -2.19 -6.16
N TRP A 21 -0.91 -1.60 -6.19
CA TRP A 21 -0.07 -1.59 -7.39
C TRP A 21 0.33 -3.02 -7.80
N ALA A 22 0.75 -3.81 -6.82
CA ALA A 22 1.13 -5.22 -7.06
C ALA A 22 -0.07 -6.04 -7.55
N ALA A 23 -1.20 -5.95 -6.87
CA ALA A 23 -2.41 -6.68 -7.25
C ALA A 23 -2.92 -6.27 -8.64
N ALA A 24 -2.93 -4.97 -8.94
CA ALA A 24 -3.43 -4.47 -10.23
C ALA A 24 -2.48 -4.81 -11.39
N ALA A 25 -1.18 -4.90 -11.16
CA ALA A 25 -0.21 -5.35 -12.17
C ALA A 25 -0.41 -6.81 -12.58
N LEU A 26 -1.02 -7.64 -11.73
CA LEU A 26 -1.40 -9.02 -12.05
C LEU A 26 -2.70 -9.12 -12.87
N GLN A 27 -3.42 -8.01 -13.04
CA GLN A 27 -4.66 -7.93 -13.81
C GLN A 27 -5.71 -8.99 -13.42
N PRO A 28 -6.04 -9.15 -12.12
CA PRO A 28 -7.01 -10.16 -11.73
C PRO A 28 -8.39 -9.85 -12.32
N PRO A 29 -9.17 -10.88 -12.67
CA PRO A 29 -10.51 -10.67 -13.18
C PRO A 29 -11.36 -9.91 -12.16
N HIS A 30 -12.28 -9.05 -12.67
CA HIS A 30 -13.17 -8.22 -11.88
C HIS A 30 -12.54 -7.02 -11.16
N LEU A 31 -11.21 -6.88 -11.07
CA LEU A 31 -10.61 -5.65 -10.60
C LEU A 31 -10.96 -4.51 -11.57
N THR A 32 -11.63 -3.49 -11.05
CA THR A 32 -12.23 -2.42 -11.87
C THR A 32 -11.60 -1.07 -11.63
N ALA A 33 -11.12 -0.78 -10.42
CA ALA A 33 -10.47 0.47 -10.06
C ALA A 33 -9.57 0.30 -8.83
N ILE A 34 -8.53 1.13 -8.71
CA ILE A 34 -7.67 1.20 -7.52
C ILE A 34 -7.51 2.64 -7.04
N CYS A 35 -7.39 2.81 -5.72
CA CYS A 35 -7.17 4.09 -5.07
C CYS A 35 -6.05 3.97 -4.01
N PRO A 36 -4.77 3.90 -4.44
CA PRO A 36 -3.65 3.83 -3.52
C PRO A 36 -3.38 5.18 -2.86
N PHE A 37 -3.77 5.31 -1.60
CA PHE A 37 -3.38 6.42 -0.74
C PHE A 37 -2.01 6.14 -0.14
N GLU A 38 -1.08 7.10 -0.33
CA GLU A 38 0.27 6.99 0.21
C GLU A 38 0.86 5.59 0.03
N GLY A 39 0.83 5.11 -1.21
CA GLY A 39 1.25 3.78 -1.60
C GLY A 39 2.39 3.84 -2.62
N CYS A 40 3.61 3.67 -2.17
CA CYS A 40 4.77 3.47 -3.04
C CYS A 40 4.71 2.11 -3.75
N PHE A 41 5.57 1.88 -4.75
CA PHE A 41 5.65 0.58 -5.43
C PHE A 41 7.09 0.12 -5.72
N ASP A 42 8.05 1.03 -5.78
CA ASP A 42 9.46 0.70 -6.04
C ASP A 42 10.15 0.34 -4.73
N HIS A 43 10.35 -0.95 -4.50
CA HIS A 43 10.88 -1.46 -3.25
C HIS A 43 12.29 -0.92 -2.96
N TYR A 44 13.12 -0.74 -3.98
CA TYR A 44 14.47 -0.18 -3.82
C TYR A 44 14.44 1.32 -3.52
N ARG A 45 13.84 2.13 -4.43
CA ARG A 45 13.96 3.59 -4.39
C ARG A 45 13.09 4.28 -3.36
N GLU A 46 12.05 3.59 -2.88
CA GLU A 46 11.05 4.19 -2.01
C GLU A 46 11.01 3.56 -0.63
N TRP A 47 11.24 2.25 -0.55
CA TRP A 47 11.22 1.53 0.71
C TRP A 47 12.61 1.42 1.35
N SER A 48 13.63 1.07 0.57
CA SER A 48 14.93 0.66 1.10
C SER A 48 16.01 1.73 0.98
N ARG A 49 16.12 2.40 -0.16
CA ARG A 49 17.24 3.31 -0.46
C ARG A 49 16.79 4.55 -1.22
N HIS A 50 16.58 5.65 -0.52
CA HIS A 50 16.30 6.94 -1.14
C HIS A 50 17.57 7.54 -1.73
N GLY A 51 17.63 7.66 -3.07
CA GLY A 51 18.83 8.15 -3.74
C GLY A 51 20.08 7.30 -3.52
N GLY A 52 19.92 6.00 -3.22
CA GLY A 52 20.99 5.07 -2.90
C GLY A 52 21.37 5.00 -1.42
N ILE A 53 20.79 5.86 -0.58
CA ILE A 53 21.05 5.90 0.87
C ILE A 53 20.03 4.99 1.58
N VAL A 54 20.52 4.07 2.39
CA VAL A 54 19.67 3.17 3.20
C VAL A 54 18.77 3.96 4.12
N THR A 55 17.48 3.64 4.13
CA THR A 55 16.52 4.22 5.06
C THR A 55 16.42 3.37 6.32
N GLU A 56 16.19 4.02 7.46
CA GLU A 56 15.97 3.32 8.71
C GLU A 56 14.54 2.76 8.86
N MET A 57 13.63 3.13 7.95
CA MET A 57 12.21 2.82 8.08
C MET A 57 11.94 1.31 8.14
N PRO A 58 12.45 0.46 7.24
CA PRO A 58 12.23 -0.99 7.32
C PRO A 58 12.72 -1.60 8.63
N TYR A 59 13.85 -1.12 9.12
CA TYR A 59 14.45 -1.55 10.38
C TYR A 59 13.60 -1.24 11.61
N LYS A 60 13.04 -0.05 11.65
CA LYS A 60 12.21 0.40 12.78
C LYS A 60 10.79 -0.18 12.71
N TRP A 61 10.29 -0.40 11.51
CA TRP A 61 8.92 -0.83 11.28
C TRP A 61 8.74 -2.35 11.39
N ALA A 62 9.64 -3.14 10.82
CA ALA A 62 9.50 -4.58 10.75
C ALA A 62 9.37 -5.27 12.12
N PRO A 63 10.16 -4.93 13.15
CA PRO A 63 10.01 -5.55 14.48
C PRO A 63 8.62 -5.33 15.08
N GLN A 64 8.00 -4.19 14.79
CA GLN A 64 6.72 -3.83 15.37
C GLN A 64 5.53 -4.35 14.57
N GLN A 65 5.62 -4.30 13.24
CA GLN A 65 4.46 -4.52 12.36
C GLN A 65 4.50 -5.87 11.63
N VAL A 66 5.61 -6.57 11.66
CA VAL A 66 5.76 -7.91 11.12
C VAL A 66 6.05 -8.90 12.23
N GLU A 67 7.19 -8.75 12.91
CA GLU A 67 7.62 -9.70 13.94
C GLU A 67 6.70 -9.69 15.16
N GLY A 68 6.36 -8.51 15.67
CA GLY A 68 5.52 -8.34 16.87
C GLY A 68 4.04 -8.71 16.71
N VAL A 69 3.62 -9.06 15.48
CA VAL A 69 2.23 -9.49 15.18
C VAL A 69 2.18 -10.84 14.46
N GLN A 70 3.31 -11.53 14.37
CA GLN A 70 3.41 -12.83 13.72
C GLN A 70 2.54 -13.86 14.45
N TYR A 71 1.80 -14.66 13.70
CA TYR A 71 1.04 -15.78 14.25
C TYR A 71 1.97 -16.78 14.94
N GLY A 72 1.57 -17.25 16.09
CA GLY A 72 2.36 -18.19 16.89
C GLY A 72 3.19 -17.54 18.00
N LEU A 73 3.07 -16.22 18.22
CA LEU A 73 3.71 -15.58 19.37
C LEU A 73 3.04 -15.89 20.71
N GLY A 74 1.82 -16.42 20.70
CA GLY A 74 1.09 -16.76 21.91
C GLY A 74 1.10 -15.64 22.96
N SER A 75 1.50 -15.95 24.18
CA SER A 75 1.56 -14.98 25.29
C SER A 75 2.61 -13.86 25.10
N ARG A 76 3.57 -14.03 24.18
CA ARG A 76 4.56 -13.01 23.81
C ARG A 76 4.01 -11.96 22.84
N GLY A 77 2.87 -12.26 22.19
CA GLY A 77 2.22 -11.37 21.24
C GLY A 77 1.49 -10.19 21.89
N ARG A 78 1.09 -9.24 21.06
CA ARG A 78 0.30 -8.10 21.52
C ARG A 78 -1.12 -8.49 21.90
N ILE A 79 -1.64 -7.79 22.91
CA ILE A 79 -3.04 -7.91 23.30
C ILE A 79 -3.84 -6.80 22.62
N SER A 80 -4.97 -7.14 22.03
CA SER A 80 -5.92 -6.20 21.46
C SER A 80 -6.46 -5.28 22.55
N SER A 81 -6.32 -3.97 22.35
CA SER A 81 -6.90 -2.97 23.24
C SER A 81 -8.44 -2.89 23.14
N ILE A 82 -9.03 -3.52 22.13
CA ILE A 82 -10.47 -3.49 21.89
C ILE A 82 -11.18 -4.60 22.66
N ASN A 83 -10.66 -5.82 22.63
CA ASN A 83 -11.35 -6.98 23.17
C ASN A 83 -10.50 -7.85 24.13
N GLY A 84 -9.26 -7.46 24.39
CA GLY A 84 -8.38 -8.17 25.31
C GLY A 84 -7.84 -9.52 24.83
N THR A 85 -8.06 -9.88 23.55
CA THR A 85 -7.55 -11.13 23.00
C THR A 85 -6.15 -10.99 22.44
N GLN A 86 -5.43 -12.09 22.28
CA GLN A 86 -4.13 -12.14 21.62
C GLN A 86 -4.29 -11.81 20.13
N VAL A 87 -3.52 -10.81 19.64
CA VAL A 87 -3.55 -10.41 18.21
C VAL A 87 -2.92 -11.50 17.33
N SER A 88 -1.87 -12.17 17.85
CA SER A 88 -1.06 -13.16 17.12
C SER A 88 -1.57 -14.60 17.29
N GLY A 89 -2.79 -14.78 17.78
CA GLY A 89 -3.35 -16.09 18.12
C GLY A 89 -2.84 -16.62 19.46
N ASP A 90 -3.38 -17.76 19.89
CA ASP A 90 -3.12 -18.40 21.18
C ASP A 90 -2.05 -19.51 21.14
N ILE A 91 -1.56 -19.84 19.94
CA ILE A 91 -0.48 -20.82 19.75
C ILE A 91 0.85 -20.17 20.09
N ASP A 92 1.67 -20.88 20.86
CA ASP A 92 3.01 -20.45 21.27
C ASP A 92 4.06 -21.33 20.58
N LEU A 93 4.64 -20.81 19.49
CA LEU A 93 5.70 -21.45 18.72
C LEU A 93 7.07 -21.08 19.27
N SER A 94 8.07 -21.94 19.09
CA SER A 94 9.47 -21.63 19.42
C SER A 94 10.02 -20.51 18.50
N ASP A 95 11.12 -19.88 18.91
CA ASP A 95 11.77 -18.85 18.10
C ASP A 95 12.31 -19.42 16.78
N ASP A 96 12.74 -20.68 16.76
CA ASP A 96 13.19 -21.37 15.55
C ASP A 96 12.02 -21.52 14.55
N GLU A 97 10.87 -22.02 14.99
CA GLU A 97 9.67 -22.13 14.14
C GLU A 97 9.16 -20.77 13.64
N LEU A 98 9.22 -19.75 14.49
CA LEU A 98 8.85 -18.39 14.07
C LEU A 98 9.83 -17.86 13.03
N SER A 99 11.12 -18.11 13.17
CA SER A 99 12.14 -17.61 12.24
C SER A 99 12.06 -18.27 10.86
N GLU A 100 11.69 -19.55 10.79
CA GLU A 100 11.48 -20.28 9.53
C GLU A 100 10.34 -19.68 8.69
N ASN A 101 9.37 -19.03 9.34
CA ASN A 101 8.19 -18.45 8.70
C ASN A 101 8.24 -16.91 8.64
N ARG A 102 9.41 -16.31 8.73
CA ARG A 102 9.60 -14.86 8.80
C ARG A 102 10.41 -14.34 7.62
N ILE A 103 10.01 -13.19 7.11
CA ILE A 103 10.80 -12.38 6.17
C ILE A 103 11.49 -11.28 6.97
N TYR A 104 12.80 -11.14 6.81
CA TYR A 104 13.62 -10.15 7.51
C TYR A 104 13.77 -8.86 6.69
N ILE A 105 12.67 -8.22 6.41
CA ILE A 105 12.56 -7.03 5.52
C ILE A 105 13.60 -5.94 5.85
N GLY A 106 13.90 -5.73 7.14
CA GLY A 106 14.85 -4.71 7.58
C GLY A 106 16.29 -5.06 7.19
N THR A 107 16.74 -6.27 7.51
CA THR A 107 18.09 -6.76 7.22
C THR A 107 18.29 -7.04 5.74
N ASP A 108 17.29 -7.58 5.07
CA ASP A 108 17.36 -7.86 3.63
C ASP A 108 17.61 -6.59 2.83
N SER A 109 16.95 -5.49 3.18
CA SER A 109 17.16 -4.18 2.55
C SER A 109 18.60 -3.64 2.69
N VAL A 110 19.30 -4.01 3.75
CA VAL A 110 20.73 -3.62 3.95
C VAL A 110 21.67 -4.54 3.19
N ASN A 111 21.39 -5.84 3.21
CA ASN A 111 22.23 -6.85 2.56
C ASN A 111 22.24 -6.72 1.04
N HIS A 112 21.18 -6.17 0.45
CA HIS A 112 21.10 -5.89 -0.98
C HIS A 112 21.44 -4.43 -1.28
N GLU A 113 22.70 -4.15 -1.65
CA GLU A 113 23.19 -2.79 -1.87
C GLU A 113 22.69 -2.19 -3.18
N PHE A 114 22.60 -2.98 -4.21
CA PHE A 114 22.18 -2.58 -5.57
C PHE A 114 20.85 -3.19 -5.96
N ILE A 115 20.26 -2.68 -7.04
CA ILE A 115 19.05 -3.29 -7.61
C ILE A 115 19.44 -4.65 -8.20
N ASP A 116 18.89 -5.69 -7.63
CA ASP A 116 19.07 -7.08 -8.01
C ASP A 116 17.73 -7.82 -8.08
N GLU A 117 17.75 -9.14 -8.22
CA GLU A 117 16.56 -9.98 -8.30
C GLU A 117 15.67 -9.87 -7.06
N PHE A 118 16.25 -9.63 -5.88
CA PHE A 118 15.48 -9.38 -4.66
C PHE A 118 14.54 -8.19 -4.84
N TYR A 119 15.06 -7.04 -5.27
CA TYR A 119 14.22 -5.85 -5.48
C TYR A 119 13.31 -5.97 -6.69
N LEU A 120 13.78 -6.59 -7.78
CA LEU A 120 12.99 -6.76 -8.99
C LEU A 120 11.76 -7.66 -8.75
N SER A 121 11.91 -8.73 -7.95
CA SER A 121 10.81 -9.62 -7.60
C SER A 121 9.76 -8.98 -6.70
N HIS A 122 10.13 -7.94 -5.94
CA HIS A 122 9.24 -7.21 -5.03
C HIS A 122 8.67 -5.91 -5.63
N THR A 123 9.11 -5.52 -6.84
CA THR A 123 8.67 -4.30 -7.50
C THR A 123 7.74 -4.63 -8.66
N PRO A 124 6.43 -4.31 -8.56
CA PRO A 124 5.50 -4.62 -9.64
C PRO A 124 5.76 -3.80 -10.90
N ASP A 125 5.50 -4.39 -12.06
CA ASP A 125 5.45 -3.68 -13.32
C ASP A 125 4.15 -2.84 -13.39
N VAL A 126 4.23 -1.59 -12.93
CA VAL A 126 3.06 -0.70 -12.92
C VAL A 126 2.57 -0.34 -14.33
N GLY A 127 3.38 -0.55 -15.38
CA GLY A 127 2.93 -0.42 -16.77
C GLY A 127 1.79 -1.37 -17.13
N LYS A 128 1.65 -2.48 -16.40
CA LYS A 128 0.54 -3.43 -16.55
C LYS A 128 -0.74 -3.00 -15.83
N VAL A 129 -0.72 -1.96 -15.03
CA VAL A 129 -1.92 -1.43 -14.35
C VAL A 129 -2.76 -0.67 -15.37
N THR A 130 -3.82 -1.29 -15.86
CA THR A 130 -4.69 -0.75 -16.92
C THR A 130 -6.07 -0.28 -16.42
N VAL A 131 -6.44 -0.64 -15.21
CA VAL A 131 -7.69 -0.18 -14.58
C VAL A 131 -7.59 1.30 -14.19
N PRO A 132 -8.72 2.02 -14.01
CA PRO A 132 -8.73 3.38 -13.45
C PRO A 132 -7.97 3.48 -12.14
N VAL A 133 -7.13 4.52 -12.02
CA VAL A 133 -6.25 4.76 -10.87
C VAL A 133 -6.49 6.15 -10.31
N LEU A 134 -6.75 6.25 -9.01
CA LEU A 134 -6.66 7.48 -8.24
C LEU A 134 -5.48 7.36 -7.27
N SER A 135 -4.32 7.87 -7.66
CA SER A 135 -3.12 7.87 -6.81
C SER A 135 -3.12 9.11 -5.91
N CYS A 136 -3.09 8.90 -4.60
CA CYS A 136 -3.14 9.98 -3.62
C CYS A 136 -1.85 10.01 -2.79
N GLY A 137 -1.08 11.08 -2.91
CA GLY A 137 0.18 11.27 -2.21
C GLY A 137 0.15 12.41 -1.20
N ASN A 138 1.06 12.40 -0.23
CA ASN A 138 1.15 13.39 0.82
C ASN A 138 2.52 14.08 0.80
N TRP A 139 2.51 15.42 0.78
CA TRP A 139 3.75 16.22 0.85
C TRP A 139 4.59 15.94 2.10
N GLY A 140 3.94 15.66 3.23
CA GLY A 140 4.56 15.39 4.53
C GLY A 140 4.69 13.90 4.88
N GLY A 141 4.40 12.98 3.97
CA GLY A 141 4.25 11.55 4.21
C GLY A 141 5.55 10.79 4.46
N ASN A 142 6.33 11.16 5.48
CA ASN A 142 7.54 10.47 5.94
C ASN A 142 8.58 10.17 4.85
N ALA A 143 8.57 10.90 3.74
CA ALA A 143 9.42 10.73 2.56
C ALA A 143 9.36 9.32 1.92
N LEU A 144 8.40 8.48 2.31
CA LEU A 144 8.32 7.09 1.87
C LEU A 144 7.46 6.92 0.60
N HIS A 145 6.26 7.49 0.58
CA HIS A 145 5.24 7.12 -0.40
C HIS A 145 5.09 8.07 -1.59
N LEU A 146 5.31 9.38 -1.37
CA LEU A 146 4.98 10.42 -2.35
C LEU A 146 5.59 10.16 -3.72
N ARG A 147 6.89 9.83 -3.76
CA ARG A 147 7.57 9.53 -5.03
C ARG A 147 6.84 8.41 -5.78
N GLY A 148 6.49 7.32 -5.10
CA GLY A 148 5.82 6.19 -5.71
C GLY A 148 4.40 6.50 -6.17
N ASN A 149 3.66 7.35 -5.48
CA ASN A 149 2.36 7.82 -5.94
C ASN A 149 2.50 8.61 -7.25
N VAL A 150 3.49 9.50 -7.36
CA VAL A 150 3.76 10.27 -8.58
C VAL A 150 4.25 9.37 -9.71
N GLU A 151 5.27 8.54 -9.46
CA GLU A 151 5.82 7.62 -10.46
C GLU A 151 4.79 6.58 -10.91
N GLY A 152 3.98 6.06 -9.98
CA GLY A 152 2.88 5.17 -10.29
C GLY A 152 1.85 5.82 -11.21
N PHE A 153 1.45 7.05 -10.91
CA PHE A 153 0.59 7.84 -11.80
C PHE A 153 1.21 8.03 -13.18
N LEU A 154 2.49 8.42 -13.26
CA LEU A 154 3.15 8.67 -14.55
C LEU A 154 3.27 7.40 -15.39
N ARG A 155 3.65 6.29 -14.76
CA ARG A 155 4.05 5.03 -15.43
C ARG A 155 2.92 4.02 -15.60
N ALA A 156 1.81 4.13 -14.85
CA ALA A 156 0.67 3.23 -15.02
C ALA A 156 0.17 3.20 -16.47
N GLY A 157 -0.12 2.01 -16.98
CA GLY A 157 -0.65 1.80 -18.32
C GLY A 157 -2.11 2.24 -18.49
N SER A 158 -2.76 2.63 -17.42
CA SER A 158 -4.14 3.14 -17.43
C SER A 158 -4.28 4.42 -18.24
N LYS A 159 -5.32 4.49 -19.06
CA LYS A 159 -5.74 5.73 -19.73
C LYS A 159 -6.59 6.65 -18.84
N LYS A 160 -7.05 6.12 -17.71
CA LYS A 160 -7.90 6.83 -16.72
C LYS A 160 -7.17 6.88 -15.40
N LYS A 161 -6.21 7.78 -15.30
CA LYS A 161 -5.35 7.92 -14.12
C LYS A 161 -5.37 9.34 -13.61
N PHE A 162 -5.45 9.46 -12.30
CA PHE A 162 -5.59 10.70 -11.57
C PHE A 162 -4.57 10.73 -10.44
N LEU A 163 -4.01 11.90 -10.19
CA LEU A 163 -3.07 12.17 -9.10
C LEU A 163 -3.66 13.26 -8.22
N GLU A 164 -3.79 12.96 -6.95
CA GLU A 164 -4.10 13.92 -5.91
C GLU A 164 -2.92 14.00 -4.94
N ILE A 165 -2.46 15.21 -4.61
CA ILE A 165 -1.40 15.41 -3.63
C ILE A 165 -1.89 16.42 -2.59
N HIS A 166 -1.83 16.00 -1.34
CA HIS A 166 -2.35 16.73 -0.19
C HIS A 166 -1.27 16.99 0.88
N GLY A 167 -1.59 17.88 1.80
CA GLY A 167 -0.86 18.06 3.05
C GLY A 167 -1.39 17.17 4.17
N LEU A 168 -1.23 17.62 5.39
CA LEU A 168 -1.63 16.96 6.63
C LEU A 168 -0.74 15.76 7.00
N GLU A 169 -1.14 15.02 8.02
CA GLU A 169 -0.44 13.83 8.49
C GLU A 169 -0.83 12.60 7.67
N HIS A 170 0.03 11.59 7.72
CA HIS A 170 -0.01 10.36 6.93
C HIS A 170 -1.41 9.72 6.75
N PHE A 171 -2.20 9.62 7.81
CA PHE A 171 -3.53 9.00 7.75
C PHE A 171 -4.68 10.01 7.64
N THR A 172 -4.42 11.30 7.81
CA THR A 172 -5.49 12.27 8.08
C THR A 172 -6.39 12.51 6.89
N GLU A 173 -5.81 12.81 5.71
CA GLU A 173 -6.61 13.16 4.52
C GLU A 173 -7.58 12.05 4.11
N PHE A 174 -7.17 10.80 4.23
CA PHE A 174 -8.01 9.65 3.89
C PHE A 174 -9.35 9.65 4.63
N TYR A 175 -9.37 10.10 5.89
CA TYR A 175 -10.53 10.10 6.76
C TYR A 175 -11.27 11.45 6.83
N THR A 176 -10.74 12.51 6.22
CA THR A 176 -11.43 13.80 6.14
C THR A 176 -12.74 13.68 5.35
N GLU A 177 -13.63 14.64 5.52
CA GLU A 177 -14.85 14.71 4.72
C GLU A 177 -14.53 14.81 3.22
N TYR A 178 -13.52 15.60 2.87
CA TYR A 178 -13.05 15.73 1.49
C TYR A 178 -12.51 14.41 0.95
N GLY A 179 -11.57 13.77 1.65
CA GLY A 179 -10.98 12.49 1.22
C GLY A 179 -12.04 11.42 1.02
N ARG A 180 -12.98 11.29 1.96
CA ARG A 180 -14.09 10.32 1.85
C ARG A 180 -15.03 10.63 0.68
N LYS A 181 -15.35 11.89 0.43
CA LYS A 181 -16.18 12.30 -0.72
C LYS A 181 -15.49 11.99 -2.03
N MET A 182 -14.19 12.28 -2.12
CA MET A 182 -13.39 12.00 -3.32
C MET A 182 -13.31 10.50 -3.61
N GLN A 183 -12.99 9.69 -2.61
CA GLN A 183 -12.97 8.22 -2.71
C GLN A 183 -14.33 7.68 -3.16
N LYS A 184 -15.39 8.14 -2.51
CA LYS A 184 -16.76 7.74 -2.85
C LYS A 184 -17.12 8.09 -4.28
N ALA A 185 -16.87 9.32 -4.71
CA ALA A 185 -17.17 9.78 -6.08
C ALA A 185 -16.41 8.96 -7.13
N PHE A 186 -15.13 8.65 -6.87
CA PHE A 186 -14.32 7.81 -7.76
C PHE A 186 -14.90 6.39 -7.90
N PHE A 187 -15.21 5.73 -6.78
CA PHE A 187 -15.73 4.37 -6.82
C PHE A 187 -17.19 4.30 -7.29
N ASP A 188 -18.04 5.25 -6.97
CA ASP A 188 -19.41 5.29 -7.50
C ASP A 188 -19.39 5.39 -9.03
N HIS A 189 -18.46 6.19 -9.57
CA HIS A 189 -18.29 6.30 -11.02
C HIS A 189 -17.86 4.97 -11.64
N TYR A 190 -16.73 4.41 -11.19
CA TYR A 190 -16.14 3.25 -11.86
C TYR A 190 -16.80 1.91 -11.51
N LEU A 191 -17.29 1.74 -10.29
CA LEU A 191 -17.92 0.48 -9.87
C LEU A 191 -19.41 0.44 -10.15
N LYS A 192 -20.10 1.58 -10.03
CA LYS A 192 -21.57 1.64 -10.18
C LYS A 192 -22.01 2.26 -11.50
N GLY A 193 -21.14 2.99 -12.21
CA GLY A 193 -21.48 3.69 -13.44
C GLY A 193 -22.20 5.02 -13.22
N GLU A 194 -22.13 5.59 -12.03
CA GLU A 194 -22.71 6.88 -11.71
C GLU A 194 -21.89 8.03 -12.30
N ASP A 195 -22.52 9.13 -12.67
CA ASP A 195 -21.85 10.32 -13.21
C ASP A 195 -21.33 11.23 -12.09
N THR A 196 -20.36 10.73 -11.33
CA THR A 196 -19.85 11.37 -10.11
C THR A 196 -18.40 11.81 -10.17
N TRP A 197 -17.67 11.49 -11.27
CA TRP A 197 -16.22 11.76 -11.36
C TRP A 197 -15.89 12.73 -12.49
N HIS A 198 -15.62 14.00 -12.13
CA HIS A 198 -15.29 15.08 -13.04
C HIS A 198 -13.97 15.78 -12.72
N GLN A 199 -13.06 15.08 -12.03
CA GLN A 199 -11.80 15.66 -11.58
C GLN A 199 -10.80 15.84 -12.73
N ALA A 200 -9.98 16.89 -12.64
CA ALA A 200 -8.81 17.04 -13.47
C ALA A 200 -7.82 15.87 -13.22
N PRO A 201 -6.99 15.50 -14.22
CA PRO A 201 -6.02 14.44 -14.06
C PRO A 201 -5.02 14.66 -12.90
N VAL A 202 -4.71 15.91 -12.58
CA VAL A 202 -3.83 16.27 -11.45
C VAL A 202 -4.51 17.30 -10.57
N HIS A 203 -4.51 17.05 -9.28
CA HIS A 203 -5.07 17.91 -8.25
C HIS A 203 -4.07 18.07 -7.10
N LEU A 204 -3.66 19.29 -6.83
CA LEU A 204 -2.71 19.64 -5.77
C LEU A 204 -3.41 20.49 -4.70
N ARG A 205 -3.19 20.19 -3.42
CA ARG A 205 -3.77 20.90 -2.27
C ARG A 205 -2.72 21.33 -1.28
#